data_d13eb328609092b3c97287c138c35946
#
_entry.id   d13eb328609092b3c97287c138c35946
#
_cell.length_a   1.000
_cell.length_b   1.000
_cell.length_c   1.000
_cell.angle_alpha   90.00
_cell.angle_beta   90.00
_cell.angle_gamma   90.00
#
_symmetry.space_group_name_H-M   'P 1'
#
loop_
_entity.id
_entity.type
_entity.pdbx_description
1 polymer ?
#
loop_
_entity_poly.entity_id
_entity_poly.type
_entity_poly.pdbx_seq_one_letter_code
_entity_poly.pdbx_strand_id
1 'polypeptide(L)'
;MENNEKITIHFLGAAGTVTGSKYLIDTGERKIMIDCGLFQGLKELRLKNWDFLPVDVTEIDTVLLTHGHMDHTGYLPRLVKMGFNGSIQATAPTLDIARIILLDSAKIQEEYAAQANKEGFSKHSPAKPLYTIKDAENAIDHFKST
;
A
#
# COMPACT_ATOMS: atom_id res chain seq x y z
N MET A 1 27.86 28.20 -6.98
CA MET A 1 27.48 26.77 -7.17
C MET A 1 25.98 26.70 -7.12
N GLU A 2 25.34 26.50 -8.22
CA GLU A 2 23.90 26.17 -8.21
C GLU A 2 23.77 24.78 -7.65
N ASN A 3 23.20 24.66 -6.44
CA ASN A 3 22.70 23.39 -5.94
C ASN A 3 21.53 23.01 -6.85
N ASN A 4 21.81 22.23 -7.87
CA ASN A 4 20.78 21.65 -8.72
C ASN A 4 20.12 20.51 -7.92
N GLU A 5 19.25 20.88 -6.96
CA GLU A 5 18.42 19.93 -6.23
C GLU A 5 17.43 19.34 -7.21
N LYS A 6 17.76 18.18 -7.72
CA LYS A 6 16.92 17.46 -8.66
C LYS A 6 15.80 16.75 -7.91
N ILE A 7 14.56 17.17 -8.12
CA ILE A 7 13.39 16.43 -7.65
C ILE A 7 13.03 15.37 -8.70
N THR A 8 12.90 14.13 -8.26
CA THR A 8 12.49 13.02 -9.10
C THR A 8 11.12 12.50 -8.66
N ILE A 9 10.23 12.23 -9.61
CA ILE A 9 8.93 11.60 -9.36
C ILE A 9 8.93 10.21 -9.98
N HIS A 10 8.68 9.21 -9.15
CA HIS A 10 8.50 7.82 -9.58
C HIS A 10 7.02 7.49 -9.66
N PHE A 11 6.58 7.02 -10.80
CA PHE A 11 5.20 6.58 -11.05
C PHE A 11 5.12 5.07 -10.76
N LEU A 12 4.66 4.71 -9.57
CA LEU A 12 4.63 3.32 -9.11
C LEU A 12 3.27 2.63 -9.30
N GLY A 13 2.23 3.40 -9.62
CA GLY A 13 0.90 2.89 -9.89
C GLY A 13 -0.04 3.99 -10.39
N ALA A 14 -1.21 3.60 -10.90
CA ALA A 14 -2.21 4.47 -11.51
C ALA A 14 -1.68 5.36 -12.66
N ALA A 15 -0.56 4.99 -13.26
CA ALA A 15 -0.06 5.62 -14.48
C ALA A 15 -0.51 4.80 -15.68
N GLY A 16 -1.42 5.34 -16.48
CA GLY A 16 -2.09 4.61 -17.56
C GLY A 16 -3.16 3.62 -17.06
N THR A 17 -3.46 3.59 -15.78
CA THR A 17 -4.55 2.82 -15.14
C THR A 17 -5.25 3.68 -14.10
N VAL A 18 -6.43 3.24 -13.61
CA VAL A 18 -7.23 4.01 -12.65
C VAL A 18 -6.87 3.68 -11.21
N THR A 19 -6.52 2.43 -10.91
CA THR A 19 -6.33 1.94 -9.54
C THR A 19 -4.86 1.72 -9.18
N GLY A 20 -4.59 1.57 -7.90
CA GLY A 20 -3.23 1.30 -7.40
C GLY A 20 -2.36 2.54 -7.28
N SER A 21 -2.96 3.68 -6.99
CA SER A 21 -2.27 4.98 -6.93
C SER A 21 -1.08 4.96 -5.97
N LYS A 22 0.11 5.18 -6.50
CA LYS A 22 1.38 5.29 -5.77
C LYS A 22 2.34 6.18 -6.54
N TYR A 23 2.74 7.29 -5.95
CA TYR A 23 3.74 8.20 -6.51
C TYR A 23 4.82 8.46 -5.46
N LEU A 24 6.08 8.32 -5.81
CA LEU A 24 7.18 8.62 -4.91
C LEU A 24 7.88 9.90 -5.38
N ILE A 25 7.93 10.90 -4.50
CA ILE A 25 8.69 12.13 -4.70
C ILE A 25 10.00 11.99 -3.96
N ASP A 26 11.10 12.04 -4.69
CA ASP A 26 12.46 12.02 -4.15
C ASP A 26 13.10 13.40 -4.36
N THR A 27 13.36 14.08 -3.26
CA THR A 27 14.00 15.40 -3.26
C THR A 27 15.53 15.33 -3.11
N GLY A 28 16.08 14.12 -3.01
CA GLY A 28 17.47 13.89 -2.62
C GLY A 28 17.69 13.83 -1.12
N GLU A 29 16.95 14.63 -0.34
CA GLU A 29 17.00 14.62 1.12
C GLU A 29 15.85 13.82 1.75
N ARG A 30 14.68 13.83 1.11
CA ARG A 30 13.45 13.20 1.59
C ARG A 30 12.78 12.40 0.48
N LYS A 31 12.20 11.28 0.87
CA LYS A 31 11.37 10.44 0.00
C LYS A 31 9.95 10.38 0.55
N ILE A 32 9.01 10.95 -0.19
CA ILE A 32 7.61 11.08 0.21
C ILE A 32 6.75 10.33 -0.79
N MET A 33 6.00 9.35 -0.31
CA MET A 33 5.03 8.62 -1.13
C MET A 33 3.66 9.30 -1.02
N ILE A 34 3.04 9.58 -2.16
CA ILE A 34 1.67 10.08 -2.24
C ILE A 34 0.76 8.92 -2.59
N ASP A 35 -0.12 8.57 -1.69
CA ASP A 35 -1.00 7.41 -1.73
C ASP A 35 -0.24 6.07 -1.80
N CYS A 36 -0.90 5.01 -1.42
CA CYS A 36 -0.37 3.66 -1.45
C CYS A 36 -1.54 2.67 -1.62
N GLY A 37 -2.08 2.62 -2.84
CA GLY A 37 -3.31 1.91 -3.14
C GLY A 37 -3.11 0.51 -3.71
N LEU A 38 -4.16 -0.31 -3.61
CA LEU A 38 -4.25 -1.59 -4.29
C LEU A 38 -4.65 -1.39 -5.75
N PHE A 39 -4.01 -2.16 -6.63
CA PHE A 39 -4.56 -2.41 -7.96
C PHE A 39 -5.83 -3.24 -7.84
N GLN A 40 -6.90 -2.82 -8.49
CA GLN A 40 -8.21 -3.45 -8.48
C GLN A 40 -8.70 -3.68 -9.91
N GLY A 41 -9.74 -4.50 -10.06
CA GLY A 41 -10.36 -4.77 -11.35
C GLY A 41 -9.72 -5.93 -12.09
N LEU A 42 -9.12 -5.71 -13.24
CA LEU A 42 -8.56 -6.75 -14.10
C LEU A 42 -7.52 -7.60 -13.37
N LYS A 43 -7.55 -8.90 -13.65
CA LYS A 43 -6.63 -9.88 -13.03
C LYS A 43 -5.16 -9.49 -13.19
N GLU A 44 -4.79 -8.99 -14.36
CA GLU A 44 -3.42 -8.56 -14.66
C GLU A 44 -2.96 -7.42 -13.75
N LEU A 45 -3.84 -6.48 -13.43
CA LEU A 45 -3.58 -5.41 -12.49
C LEU A 45 -3.49 -5.93 -11.06
N ARG A 46 -4.42 -6.78 -10.65
CA ARG A 46 -4.43 -7.36 -9.30
C ARG A 46 -3.18 -8.18 -8.99
N LEU A 47 -2.62 -8.87 -9.99
CA LEU A 47 -1.37 -9.61 -9.83
C LEU A 47 -0.18 -8.71 -9.50
N LYS A 48 -0.19 -7.46 -9.94
CA LYS A 48 0.85 -6.48 -9.62
C LYS A 48 0.96 -6.17 -8.11
N ASN A 49 -0.10 -6.41 -7.34
CA ASN A 49 -0.04 -6.25 -5.88
C ASN A 49 0.93 -7.21 -5.20
N TRP A 50 1.29 -8.30 -5.86
CA TRP A 50 2.23 -9.30 -5.36
C TRP A 50 3.69 -8.98 -5.69
N ASP A 51 3.93 -8.10 -6.66
CA ASP A 51 5.26 -7.70 -7.08
C ASP A 51 5.93 -6.82 -6.02
N PHE A 52 7.26 -6.83 -6.00
CA PHE A 52 8.03 -5.86 -5.23
C PHE A 52 7.98 -4.50 -5.92
N LEU A 53 7.94 -3.43 -5.12
CA LEU A 53 8.10 -2.08 -5.66
C LEU A 53 9.53 -1.87 -6.16
N PRO A 54 9.73 -1.17 -7.28
CA PRO A 54 11.07 -0.93 -7.86
C PRO A 54 11.83 0.18 -7.13
N VAL A 55 11.58 0.35 -5.84
CA VAL A 55 12.23 1.31 -4.94
C VAL A 55 12.50 0.66 -3.59
N ASP A 56 13.48 1.15 -2.86
CA ASP A 56 13.74 0.71 -1.49
C ASP A 56 12.72 1.34 -0.54
N VAL A 57 11.75 0.55 -0.08
CA VAL A 57 10.68 1.03 0.81
C VAL A 57 11.19 1.46 2.18
N THR A 58 12.37 0.97 2.60
CA THR A 58 12.98 1.35 3.89
C THR A 58 13.49 2.78 3.88
N GLU A 59 13.70 3.36 2.71
CA GLU A 59 14.16 4.74 2.54
C GLU A 59 13.01 5.75 2.45
N ILE A 60 11.75 5.29 2.39
CA ILE A 60 10.59 6.18 2.34
C ILE A 60 10.35 6.78 3.73
N ASP A 61 10.41 8.10 3.82
CA ASP A 61 10.24 8.82 5.09
C ASP A 61 8.78 8.90 5.53
N THR A 62 7.89 9.15 4.59
CA THR A 62 6.48 9.42 4.88
C THR A 62 5.59 9.00 3.71
N VAL A 63 4.41 8.48 4.04
CA VAL A 63 3.30 8.34 3.11
C VAL A 63 2.26 9.40 3.44
N LEU A 64 1.84 10.18 2.45
CA LEU A 64 0.74 11.13 2.54
C LEU A 64 -0.47 10.57 1.81
N LEU A 65 -1.59 10.46 2.51
CA LEU A 65 -2.84 9.98 1.91
C LEU A 65 -3.71 11.15 1.50
N THR A 66 -4.20 11.11 0.27
CA THR A 66 -5.11 12.12 -0.27
C THR A 66 -6.53 11.91 0.24
N HIS A 67 -6.98 10.65 0.31
CA HIS A 67 -8.28 10.24 0.81
C HIS A 67 -8.31 8.73 1.13
N GLY A 68 -9.43 8.23 1.66
CA GLY A 68 -9.51 6.91 2.26
C GLY A 68 -9.85 5.73 1.33
N HIS A 69 -10.06 5.94 0.03
CA HIS A 69 -10.43 4.85 -0.89
C HIS A 69 -9.34 3.77 -0.97
N MET A 70 -9.74 2.52 -1.18
CA MET A 70 -8.84 1.36 -1.20
C MET A 70 -7.79 1.43 -2.31
N ASP A 71 -8.10 2.01 -3.45
CA ASP A 71 -7.15 2.23 -4.55
C ASP A 71 -6.10 3.32 -4.26
N HIS A 72 -6.20 3.97 -3.09
CA HIS A 72 -5.24 4.95 -2.56
C HIS A 72 -4.62 4.56 -1.22
N THR A 73 -5.19 3.59 -0.50
CA THR A 73 -4.74 3.21 0.85
C THR A 73 -4.49 1.72 1.03
N GLY A 74 -5.10 0.89 0.21
CA GLY A 74 -5.21 -0.55 0.44
C GLY A 74 -3.91 -1.36 0.39
N TYR A 75 -2.82 -0.78 -0.10
CA TYR A 75 -1.50 -1.44 -0.14
C TYR A 75 -0.63 -1.14 1.10
N LEU A 76 -1.07 -0.25 1.98
CA LEU A 76 -0.29 0.16 3.17
C LEU A 76 0.18 -1.02 4.03
N PRO A 77 -0.65 -2.04 4.33
CA PRO A 77 -0.17 -3.18 5.11
C PRO A 77 0.97 -3.95 4.42
N ARG A 78 0.91 -4.07 3.10
CA ARG A 78 1.97 -4.69 2.31
C ARG A 78 3.25 -3.87 2.34
N LEU A 79 3.14 -2.55 2.25
CA LEU A 79 4.27 -1.62 2.31
C LEU A 79 5.02 -1.75 3.66
N VAL A 80 4.29 -1.76 4.77
CA VAL A 80 4.86 -1.92 6.12
C VAL A 80 5.51 -3.31 6.26
N LYS A 81 4.86 -4.35 5.77
CA LYS A 81 5.40 -5.72 5.75
C LYS A 81 6.71 -5.81 4.96
N MET A 82 6.89 -5.00 3.93
CA MET A 82 8.11 -4.94 3.12
C MET A 82 9.24 -4.12 3.78
N GLY A 83 9.01 -3.50 4.92
CA GLY A 83 10.02 -2.80 5.70
C GLY A 83 9.86 -1.28 5.83
N PHE A 84 8.78 -0.69 5.30
CA PHE A 84 8.49 0.72 5.54
C PHE A 84 8.35 0.97 7.03
N ASN A 85 9.05 1.99 7.53
CA ASN A 85 9.07 2.35 8.95
C ASN A 85 8.88 3.86 9.20
N GLY A 86 8.34 4.58 8.23
CA GLY A 86 8.02 6.00 8.36
C GLY A 86 6.63 6.26 8.93
N SER A 87 6.17 7.48 8.83
CA SER A 87 4.82 7.88 9.22
C SER A 87 3.85 7.81 8.04
N ILE A 88 2.62 7.42 8.32
CA ILE A 88 1.49 7.49 7.38
C ILE A 88 0.60 8.64 7.84
N GLN A 89 0.57 9.72 7.06
CA GLN A 89 -0.07 10.98 7.45
C GLN A 89 -1.27 11.28 6.56
N ALA A 90 -2.32 11.72 7.20
CA ALA A 90 -3.53 12.20 6.56
C ALA A 90 -4.38 13.00 7.56
N THR A 91 -5.47 13.58 7.07
CA THR A 91 -6.49 14.15 7.97
C THR A 91 -7.11 13.05 8.84
N ALA A 92 -7.57 13.40 10.03
CA ALA A 92 -8.17 12.44 10.96
C ALA A 92 -9.32 11.62 10.32
N PRO A 93 -10.28 12.22 9.59
CA PRO A 93 -11.34 11.46 8.94
C PRO A 93 -10.82 10.44 7.90
N THR A 94 -9.78 10.80 7.14
CA THR A 94 -9.15 9.88 6.19
C THR A 94 -8.52 8.69 6.90
N LEU A 95 -7.84 8.90 8.02
CA LEU A 95 -7.25 7.82 8.81
C LEU A 95 -8.31 6.90 9.41
N ASP A 96 -9.43 7.45 9.87
CA ASP A 96 -10.56 6.66 10.41
C ASP A 96 -11.14 5.73 9.34
N ILE A 97 -11.38 6.25 8.14
CA ILE A 97 -11.86 5.46 7.00
C ILE A 97 -10.81 4.41 6.58
N ALA A 98 -9.55 4.79 6.45
CA ALA A 98 -8.48 3.89 6.09
C ALA A 98 -8.34 2.72 7.08
N ARG A 99 -8.46 2.98 8.37
CA ARG A 99 -8.44 1.95 9.42
C ARG A 99 -9.52 0.89 9.18
N ILE A 100 -10.75 1.31 8.96
CA ILE A 100 -11.88 0.41 8.71
C ILE A 100 -11.62 -0.41 7.43
N ILE A 101 -11.24 0.25 6.34
CA ILE A 101 -11.00 -0.39 5.04
C ILE A 101 -9.87 -1.42 5.13
N LEU A 102 -8.76 -1.09 5.78
CA LEU A 102 -7.60 -1.99 5.88
C LEU A 102 -7.91 -3.23 6.70
N LEU A 103 -8.59 -3.09 7.83
CA LEU A 103 -8.97 -4.24 8.67
C LEU A 103 -10.00 -5.12 7.96
N ASP A 104 -10.99 -4.55 7.31
CA ASP A 104 -11.99 -5.29 6.54
C ASP A 104 -11.36 -6.03 5.34
N SER A 105 -10.52 -5.35 4.58
CA SER A 105 -9.78 -5.95 3.46
C SER A 105 -8.91 -7.13 3.92
N ALA A 106 -8.18 -6.98 5.01
CA ALA A 106 -7.35 -8.05 5.55
C ALA A 106 -8.18 -9.26 5.97
N LYS A 107 -9.30 -9.03 6.65
CA LYS A 107 -10.22 -10.08 7.07
C LYS A 107 -10.76 -10.86 5.86
N ILE A 108 -11.25 -10.16 4.85
CA ILE A 108 -11.76 -10.78 3.62
C ILE A 108 -10.68 -11.62 2.94
N GLN A 109 -9.45 -11.12 2.87
CA GLN A 109 -8.33 -11.85 2.26
C GLN A 109 -7.98 -13.12 3.05
N GLU A 110 -7.96 -13.06 4.38
CA GLU A 110 -7.70 -14.24 5.21
C GLU A 110 -8.81 -15.29 5.06
N GLU A 111 -10.07 -14.88 5.08
CA GLU A 111 -11.23 -15.77 4.89
C GLU A 111 -11.21 -16.43 3.51
N TYR A 112 -10.91 -15.65 2.45
CA TYR A 112 -10.79 -16.18 1.09
C TYR A 112 -9.65 -17.20 0.97
N ALA A 113 -8.48 -16.90 1.53
CA ALA A 113 -7.35 -17.81 1.52
C ALA A 113 -7.65 -19.11 2.28
N ALA A 114 -8.31 -19.03 3.43
CA ALA A 114 -8.73 -20.19 4.21
C ALA A 114 -9.74 -21.05 3.44
N GLN A 115 -10.73 -20.43 2.79
CA GLN A 115 -11.70 -21.14 1.96
C GLN A 115 -11.04 -21.79 0.74
N ALA A 116 -10.13 -21.08 0.05
CA ALA A 116 -9.38 -21.61 -1.09
C ALA A 116 -8.56 -22.85 -0.70
N ASN A 117 -7.94 -22.84 0.47
CA ASN A 117 -7.20 -24.01 0.98
C ASN A 117 -8.11 -25.18 1.33
N LYS A 118 -9.27 -24.90 1.92
CA LYS A 118 -10.25 -25.94 2.29
C LYS A 118 -10.87 -26.60 1.07
N GLU A 119 -11.21 -25.83 0.04
CA GLU A 119 -11.91 -26.31 -1.16
C GLU A 119 -10.97 -26.69 -2.30
N GLY A 120 -9.67 -26.40 -2.19
CA GLY A 120 -8.64 -26.80 -3.15
C GLY A 120 -8.72 -26.08 -4.50
N PHE A 121 -9.37 -24.90 -4.59
CA PHE A 121 -9.51 -24.16 -5.86
C PHE A 121 -8.37 -23.16 -6.14
N SER A 122 -7.43 -23.01 -5.22
CA SER A 122 -6.27 -22.13 -5.44
C SER A 122 -5.22 -22.80 -6.31
N LYS A 123 -4.61 -22.01 -7.22
CA LYS A 123 -3.44 -22.45 -7.99
C LYS A 123 -2.17 -22.55 -7.13
N HIS A 124 -2.19 -21.92 -5.95
CA HIS A 124 -1.10 -21.94 -4.99
C HIS A 124 -1.50 -22.79 -3.79
N SER A 125 -0.62 -23.67 -3.36
CA SER A 125 -0.83 -24.51 -2.19
C SER A 125 0.30 -24.29 -1.19
N PRO A 126 0.03 -23.69 0.00
CA PRO A 126 -1.26 -23.13 0.42
C PRO A 126 -1.53 -21.73 -0.20
N ALA A 127 -2.82 -21.39 -0.37
CA ALA A 127 -3.23 -20.04 -0.68
C ALA A 127 -2.93 -19.12 0.50
N LYS A 128 -2.44 -17.90 0.22
CA LYS A 128 -2.08 -16.91 1.22
C LYS A 128 -2.78 -15.59 0.94
N PRO A 129 -3.16 -14.83 1.98
CA PRO A 129 -3.59 -13.46 1.79
C PRO A 129 -2.41 -12.58 1.37
N LEU A 130 -2.68 -11.49 0.66
CA LEU A 130 -1.66 -10.48 0.34
C LEU A 130 -1.08 -9.88 1.63
N TYR A 131 -1.94 -9.66 2.61
CA TYR A 131 -1.59 -9.31 3.98
C TYR A 131 -2.67 -9.82 4.95
N THR A 132 -2.27 -9.95 6.22
CA THR A 132 -3.13 -10.42 7.31
C THR A 132 -3.74 -9.26 8.09
N ILE A 133 -4.69 -9.55 8.99
CA ILE A 133 -5.22 -8.57 9.95
C ILE A 133 -4.08 -8.00 10.79
N LYS A 134 -3.11 -8.81 11.18
CA LYS A 134 -1.94 -8.35 11.94
C LYS A 134 -1.08 -7.37 11.13
N ASP A 135 -0.91 -7.61 9.84
CA ASP A 135 -0.19 -6.69 8.96
C ASP A 135 -0.95 -5.36 8.84
N ALA A 136 -2.28 -5.39 8.78
CA ALA A 136 -3.12 -4.19 8.78
C ALA A 136 -3.01 -3.41 10.09
N GLU A 137 -3.05 -4.07 11.23
CA GLU A 137 -2.84 -3.45 12.54
C GLU A 137 -1.46 -2.80 12.63
N ASN A 138 -0.41 -3.47 12.17
CA ASN A 138 0.94 -2.92 12.12
C ASN A 138 1.01 -1.65 11.27
N ALA A 139 0.32 -1.60 10.13
CA ALA A 139 0.25 -0.39 9.31
C ALA A 139 -0.46 0.76 10.03
N ILE A 140 -1.56 0.47 10.72
CA ILE A 140 -2.33 1.45 11.48
C ILE A 140 -1.50 2.09 12.60
N ASP A 141 -0.56 1.35 13.19
CA ASP A 141 0.36 1.88 14.21
C ASP A 141 1.26 3.00 13.68
N HIS A 142 1.42 3.13 12.35
CA HIS A 142 2.16 4.21 11.69
C HIS A 142 1.31 5.45 11.39
N PHE A 143 0.01 5.42 11.66
CA PHE A 143 -0.91 6.51 11.37
C PHE A 143 -0.62 7.72 12.25
N LYS A 144 -0.57 8.89 11.61
CA LYS A 144 -0.35 10.16 12.27
C LYS A 144 -1.27 11.22 11.66
N SER A 145 -2.16 11.79 12.47
CA SER A 145 -3.03 12.87 12.02
C SER A 145 -2.25 14.16 11.78
N THR A 146 -2.58 14.81 10.70
CA THR A 146 -2.08 16.16 10.38
C THR A 146 -3.06 17.22 10.85
#